data_a24cf57224d4aff7f475864694c27ba7
#
_entry.id   a24cf57224d4aff7f475864694c27ba7
#
_cell.length_a   1.000
_cell.length_b   1.000
_cell.length_c   1.000
_cell.angle_alpha   90.00
_cell.angle_beta   90.00
_cell.angle_gamma   90.00
#
_symmetry.space_group_name_H-M   'P 1'
#
loop_
_entity.id
_entity.type
_entity.pdbx_description
1 polymer ?
#
loop_
_entity_poly.entity_id
_entity_poly.type
_entity_poly.pdbx_seq_one_letter_code
_entity_poly.pdbx_strand_id
1 'polypeptide(L)'
;MGLAPTASTTTMLALGDALAVVLAEKKGFKEEDFARLHPGGKLGKRLARVETLMHKNDAVPRVSPKAKMPDVIYEMSRKKLGVTAVVEGERLVGIISDGDLRRLLERKGKDVLDMSAEECMTRDPKTVSGEEFAATALAIMEERKITSLVVVDGEKKLQGIVHLHDLWGTEMV
;
A
#
# COMPACT_ATOMS: atom_id res chain seq x y z
N MET A 1 26.82 48.17 -5.48
CA MET A 1 26.93 47.42 -6.76
C MET A 1 25.59 47.54 -7.49
N GLY A 2 25.45 48.43 -8.46
CA GLY A 2 24.20 48.69 -9.19
C GLY A 2 24.07 47.96 -10.54
N LEU A 3 24.96 47.01 -10.81
CA LEU A 3 25.03 46.32 -12.10
C LEU A 3 24.44 44.90 -12.15
N ALA A 4 24.16 44.30 -10.95
CA ALA A 4 23.58 42.95 -10.90
C ALA A 4 22.05 43.04 -10.98
N PRO A 5 21.39 42.34 -11.95
CA PRO A 5 19.93 42.41 -12.14
C PRO A 5 19.17 41.56 -11.08
N THR A 6 19.30 41.89 -9.80
CA THR A 6 18.71 41.12 -8.73
C THR A 6 17.21 41.36 -8.53
N ALA A 7 16.80 42.64 -8.45
CA ALA A 7 15.39 43.00 -8.27
C ALA A 7 14.54 42.63 -9.50
N SER A 8 15.02 42.90 -10.71
CA SER A 8 14.31 42.59 -11.95
C SER A 8 14.16 41.08 -12.20
N THR A 9 15.18 40.28 -11.91
CA THR A 9 15.09 38.83 -12.06
C THR A 9 14.14 38.18 -11.04
N THR A 10 14.15 38.67 -9.81
CA THR A 10 13.19 38.20 -8.78
C THR A 10 11.75 38.54 -9.16
N THR A 11 11.51 39.77 -9.67
CA THR A 11 10.17 40.20 -10.14
C THR A 11 9.70 39.38 -11.33
N MET A 12 10.56 39.09 -12.28
CA MET A 12 10.23 38.28 -13.45
C MET A 12 9.91 36.82 -13.05
N LEU A 13 10.66 36.26 -12.11
CA LEU A 13 10.40 34.92 -11.60
C LEU A 13 9.04 34.86 -10.90
N ALA A 14 8.77 35.80 -9.99
CA ALA A 14 7.49 35.86 -9.30
C ALA A 14 6.29 36.02 -10.24
N LEU A 15 6.43 36.85 -11.30
CA LEU A 15 5.40 37.03 -12.33
C LEU A 15 5.21 35.73 -13.13
N GLY A 16 6.32 35.08 -13.50
CA GLY A 16 6.29 33.78 -14.21
C GLY A 16 5.57 32.70 -13.42
N ASP A 17 5.88 32.57 -12.14
CA ASP A 17 5.24 31.62 -11.23
C ASP A 17 3.73 31.92 -11.09
N ALA A 18 3.35 33.19 -10.90
CA ALA A 18 1.94 33.58 -10.81
C ALA A 18 1.16 33.21 -12.10
N LEU A 19 1.74 33.48 -13.27
CA LEU A 19 1.14 33.10 -14.56
C LEU A 19 1.04 31.58 -14.72
N ALA A 20 2.06 30.83 -14.30
CA ALA A 20 2.06 29.37 -14.35
C ALA A 20 0.94 28.77 -13.51
N VAL A 21 0.76 29.26 -12.27
CA VAL A 21 -0.32 28.81 -11.38
C VAL A 21 -1.69 29.11 -11.98
N VAL A 22 -1.94 30.32 -12.47
CA VAL A 22 -3.21 30.70 -13.12
C VAL A 22 -3.50 29.83 -14.35
N LEU A 23 -2.48 29.54 -15.15
CA LEU A 23 -2.62 28.68 -16.33
C LEU A 23 -2.92 27.24 -15.94
N ALA A 24 -2.27 26.72 -14.90
CA ALA A 24 -2.53 25.40 -14.37
C ALA A 24 -4.00 25.25 -13.93
N GLU A 25 -4.51 26.20 -13.13
CA GLU A 25 -5.91 26.25 -12.72
C GLU A 25 -6.87 26.28 -13.90
N LYS A 26 -6.63 27.20 -14.87
CA LYS A 26 -7.48 27.32 -16.06
C LYS A 26 -7.48 26.06 -16.94
N LYS A 27 -6.40 25.31 -16.98
CA LYS A 27 -6.31 24.03 -17.70
C LYS A 27 -6.84 22.84 -16.92
N GLY A 28 -7.29 23.04 -15.68
CA GLY A 28 -7.73 21.97 -14.79
C GLY A 28 -6.60 21.02 -14.40
N PHE A 29 -5.35 21.51 -14.38
CA PHE A 29 -4.17 20.75 -13.99
C PHE A 29 -4.27 20.37 -12.51
N LYS A 30 -4.20 19.07 -12.23
CA LYS A 30 -4.37 18.50 -10.90
C LYS A 30 -3.03 18.02 -10.33
N GLU A 31 -3.01 17.76 -9.01
CA GLU A 31 -1.86 17.19 -8.34
C GLU A 31 -1.42 15.85 -8.96
N GLU A 32 -2.38 15.07 -9.47
CA GLU A 32 -2.14 13.79 -10.16
C GLU A 32 -1.35 13.98 -11.46
N ASP A 33 -1.61 15.07 -12.20
CA ASP A 33 -0.87 15.40 -13.41
C ASP A 33 0.56 15.80 -13.08
N PHE A 34 0.74 16.54 -11.97
CA PHE A 34 2.08 16.90 -11.48
C PHE A 34 2.86 15.65 -11.08
N ALA A 35 2.24 14.73 -10.33
CA ALA A 35 2.83 13.46 -9.92
C ALA A 35 3.30 12.62 -11.12
N ARG A 36 2.47 12.55 -12.16
CA ARG A 36 2.79 11.82 -13.40
C ARG A 36 4.01 12.41 -14.13
N LEU A 37 4.18 13.72 -14.08
CA LEU A 37 5.33 14.42 -14.71
C LEU A 37 6.60 14.35 -13.85
N HIS A 38 6.47 14.11 -12.54
CA HIS A 38 7.57 14.07 -11.57
C HIS A 38 7.58 12.78 -10.73
N PRO A 39 7.65 11.59 -11.34
CA PRO A 39 7.47 10.31 -10.64
C PRO A 39 8.56 10.04 -9.59
N GLY A 40 9.75 10.62 -9.75
CA GLY A 40 10.87 10.47 -8.82
C GLY A 40 10.86 11.45 -7.63
N GLY A 41 9.99 12.46 -7.62
CA GLY A 41 9.92 13.45 -6.54
C GLY A 41 9.10 12.98 -5.34
N LYS A 42 9.34 13.55 -4.15
CA LYS A 42 8.55 13.25 -2.93
C LYS A 42 7.04 13.38 -3.14
N LEU A 43 6.60 14.41 -3.85
CA LEU A 43 5.19 14.64 -4.13
C LEU A 43 4.63 13.59 -5.11
N GLY A 44 5.38 13.25 -6.17
CA GLY A 44 4.99 12.20 -7.11
C GLY A 44 4.79 10.84 -6.44
N LYS A 45 5.69 10.51 -5.51
CA LYS A 45 5.62 9.27 -4.73
C LYS A 45 4.42 9.23 -3.76
N ARG A 46 4.11 10.37 -3.10
CA ARG A 46 2.94 10.47 -2.21
C ARG A 46 1.61 10.32 -2.94
N LEU A 47 1.56 10.74 -4.19
CA LEU A 47 0.40 10.66 -5.07
C LEU A 47 0.39 9.37 -5.92
N ALA A 48 1.35 8.48 -5.74
CA ALA A 48 1.33 7.15 -6.35
C ALA A 48 0.07 6.39 -5.91
N ARG A 49 -0.56 5.67 -6.84
CA ARG A 49 -1.69 4.79 -6.53
C ARG A 49 -1.18 3.49 -5.91
N VAL A 50 -1.94 2.93 -4.99
CA VAL A 50 -1.63 1.64 -4.35
C VAL A 50 -1.41 0.55 -5.40
N GLU A 51 -2.21 0.53 -6.46
CA GLU A 51 -2.09 -0.45 -7.54
C GLU A 51 -0.76 -0.44 -8.28
N THR A 52 -0.01 0.67 -8.25
CA THR A 52 1.32 0.79 -8.87
C THR A 52 2.44 0.27 -7.98
N LEU A 53 2.19 0.14 -6.67
CA LEU A 53 3.16 -0.27 -5.66
C LEU A 53 2.90 -1.67 -5.10
N MET A 54 1.65 -2.16 -5.19
CA MET A 54 1.27 -3.44 -4.61
C MET A 54 1.89 -4.63 -5.34
N HIS A 55 2.14 -5.70 -4.60
CA HIS A 55 2.44 -7.02 -5.14
C HIS A 55 1.19 -7.61 -5.78
N LYS A 56 1.32 -8.23 -6.95
CA LYS A 56 0.21 -8.78 -7.77
C LYS A 56 0.47 -10.25 -8.14
N ASN A 57 -0.59 -10.91 -8.56
CA ASN A 57 -0.54 -12.26 -9.12
C ASN A 57 0.21 -13.27 -8.22
N ASP A 58 1.24 -13.92 -8.74
CA ASP A 58 2.02 -14.92 -8.01
C ASP A 58 2.86 -14.35 -6.87
N ALA A 59 3.06 -13.05 -6.79
CA ALA A 59 3.74 -12.41 -5.66
C ALA A 59 2.83 -12.30 -4.42
N VAL A 60 1.52 -12.49 -4.55
CA VAL A 60 0.55 -12.38 -3.46
C VAL A 60 0.46 -13.69 -2.71
N PRO A 61 0.79 -13.75 -1.40
CA PRO A 61 0.57 -14.91 -0.56
C PRO A 61 -0.93 -15.15 -0.33
N ARG A 62 -1.43 -16.28 -0.80
CA ARG A 62 -2.85 -16.65 -0.71
C ARG A 62 -3.05 -18.14 -0.51
N VAL A 63 -4.04 -18.48 0.31
CA VAL A 63 -4.45 -19.86 0.59
C VAL A 63 -5.97 -19.97 0.62
N SER A 64 -6.47 -21.22 0.47
CA SER A 64 -7.90 -21.49 0.70
C SER A 64 -8.23 -21.54 2.19
N PRO A 65 -9.51 -21.38 2.60
CA PRO A 65 -9.93 -21.51 4.00
C PRO A 65 -9.60 -22.87 4.62
N LYS A 66 -9.58 -23.93 3.79
CA LYS A 66 -9.29 -25.30 4.22
C LYS A 66 -7.79 -25.65 4.27
N ALA A 67 -6.91 -24.76 3.81
CA ALA A 67 -5.47 -24.98 3.85
C ALA A 67 -5.01 -25.18 5.30
N LYS A 68 -4.07 -26.09 5.53
CA LYS A 68 -3.49 -26.34 6.86
C LYS A 68 -2.45 -25.26 7.19
N MET A 69 -2.24 -25.02 8.47
CA MET A 69 -1.30 -23.99 8.93
C MET A 69 0.13 -24.16 8.41
N PRO A 70 0.69 -25.37 8.22
CA PRO A 70 1.99 -25.53 7.56
C PRO A 70 2.04 -24.92 6.16
N ASP A 71 0.97 -25.06 5.36
CA ASP A 71 0.89 -24.48 4.02
C ASP A 71 0.79 -22.94 4.09
N VAL A 72 0.03 -22.42 5.06
CA VAL A 72 -0.08 -20.97 5.32
C VAL A 72 1.29 -20.39 5.67
N ILE A 73 2.03 -21.04 6.58
CA ILE A 73 3.37 -20.63 7.00
C ILE A 73 4.35 -20.70 5.83
N TYR A 74 4.29 -21.76 5.05
CA TYR A 74 5.13 -21.92 3.87
C TYR A 74 4.90 -20.78 2.87
N GLU A 75 3.64 -20.49 2.53
CA GLU A 75 3.27 -19.43 1.58
C GLU A 75 3.70 -18.04 2.10
N MET A 76 3.47 -17.75 3.38
CA MET A 76 3.89 -16.52 4.04
C MET A 76 5.41 -16.35 3.98
N SER A 77 6.17 -17.38 4.32
CA SER A 77 7.64 -17.36 4.32
C SER A 77 8.21 -17.23 2.92
N ARG A 78 7.61 -17.91 1.94
CA ARG A 78 8.03 -17.88 0.54
C ARG A 78 7.88 -16.50 -0.08
N LYS A 79 6.79 -15.80 0.23
CA LYS A 79 6.46 -14.48 -0.36
C LYS A 79 7.00 -13.30 0.44
N LYS A 80 7.40 -13.51 1.71
CA LYS A 80 8.10 -12.52 2.56
C LYS A 80 7.32 -11.23 2.84
N LEU A 81 5.99 -11.27 2.79
CA LEU A 81 5.14 -10.10 3.07
C LEU A 81 4.57 -10.08 4.51
N GLY A 82 4.95 -11.06 5.35
CA GLY A 82 4.52 -11.15 6.74
C GLY A 82 3.03 -11.41 6.94
N VAL A 83 2.30 -11.69 5.86
CA VAL A 83 0.86 -11.97 5.87
C VAL A 83 0.52 -13.02 4.81
N THR A 84 -0.65 -13.67 4.97
CA THR A 84 -1.24 -14.55 3.94
C THR A 84 -2.73 -14.25 3.86
N ALA A 85 -3.22 -13.93 2.67
CA ALA A 85 -4.64 -13.75 2.42
C ALA A 85 -5.36 -15.10 2.36
N VAL A 86 -6.50 -15.20 3.02
CA VAL A 86 -7.38 -16.37 2.93
C VAL A 86 -8.51 -16.02 1.95
N VAL A 87 -8.61 -16.80 0.87
CA VAL A 87 -9.54 -16.51 -0.23
C VAL A 87 -10.43 -17.70 -0.55
N GLU A 88 -11.70 -17.43 -0.77
CA GLU A 88 -12.66 -18.40 -1.31
C GLU A 88 -12.89 -18.06 -2.80
N GLY A 89 -12.28 -18.86 -3.68
CA GLY A 89 -12.12 -18.48 -5.08
C GLY A 89 -11.21 -17.24 -5.21
N GLU A 90 -11.76 -16.12 -5.66
CA GLU A 90 -11.07 -14.83 -5.73
C GLU A 90 -11.41 -13.88 -4.57
N ARG A 91 -12.47 -14.21 -3.80
CA ARG A 91 -12.98 -13.34 -2.74
C ARG A 91 -12.17 -13.47 -1.47
N LEU A 92 -11.74 -12.33 -0.92
CA LEU A 92 -11.08 -12.25 0.38
C LEU A 92 -12.08 -12.58 1.50
N VAL A 93 -11.73 -13.56 2.35
CA VAL A 93 -12.53 -13.94 3.52
C VAL A 93 -11.79 -13.73 4.84
N GLY A 94 -10.48 -13.60 4.79
CA GLY A 94 -9.67 -13.33 5.98
C GLY A 94 -8.21 -13.12 5.66
N ILE A 95 -7.41 -12.92 6.72
CA ILE A 95 -5.95 -12.74 6.66
C ILE A 95 -5.31 -13.43 7.86
N ILE A 96 -4.10 -13.92 7.68
CA ILE A 96 -3.25 -14.41 8.76
C ILE A 96 -1.92 -13.67 8.68
N SER A 97 -1.55 -12.97 9.74
CA SER A 97 -0.26 -12.27 9.85
C SER A 97 0.75 -13.04 10.71
N ASP A 98 2.02 -12.70 10.61
CA ASP A 98 3.09 -13.19 11.50
C ASP A 98 2.74 -12.95 12.98
N GLY A 99 2.09 -11.82 13.27
CA GLY A 99 1.63 -11.49 14.62
C GLY A 99 0.51 -12.42 15.09
N ASP A 100 -0.43 -12.78 14.20
CA ASP A 100 -1.49 -13.74 14.51
C ASP A 100 -0.90 -15.12 14.77
N LEU A 101 0.02 -15.57 13.94
CA LEU A 101 0.70 -16.84 14.08
C LEU A 101 1.43 -16.95 15.42
N ARG A 102 2.18 -15.91 15.81
CA ARG A 102 2.86 -15.89 17.12
C ARG A 102 1.88 -16.00 18.29
N ARG A 103 0.80 -15.21 18.28
CA ARG A 103 -0.24 -15.27 19.33
C ARG A 103 -0.96 -16.62 19.37
N LEU A 104 -1.18 -17.27 18.24
CA LEU A 104 -1.77 -18.60 18.17
C LEU A 104 -0.83 -19.65 18.77
N LEU A 105 0.46 -19.60 18.43
CA LEU A 105 1.48 -20.51 18.98
C LEU A 105 1.64 -20.34 20.50
N GLU A 106 1.58 -19.12 21.02
CA GLU A 106 1.61 -18.87 22.47
C GLU A 106 0.41 -19.48 23.20
N ARG A 107 -0.78 -19.48 22.58
CA ARG A 107 -2.03 -19.95 23.20
C ARG A 107 -2.25 -21.45 23.04
N LYS A 108 -1.89 -22.02 21.90
CA LYS A 108 -2.24 -23.40 21.50
C LYS A 108 -1.03 -24.30 21.28
N GLY A 109 0.18 -23.74 21.34
CA GLY A 109 1.39 -24.52 21.10
C GLY A 109 1.41 -25.13 19.69
N LYS A 110 1.89 -26.35 19.61
CA LYS A 110 2.01 -27.10 18.35
C LYS A 110 0.68 -27.49 17.69
N ASP A 111 -0.43 -27.47 18.44
CA ASP A 111 -1.75 -27.84 17.93
C ASP A 111 -2.24 -26.91 16.81
N VAL A 112 -1.65 -25.69 16.73
CA VAL A 112 -1.88 -24.75 15.62
C VAL A 112 -1.57 -25.38 14.27
N LEU A 113 -0.59 -26.27 14.19
CA LEU A 113 -0.16 -26.88 12.91
C LEU A 113 -1.24 -27.80 12.30
N ASP A 114 -2.13 -28.34 13.13
CA ASP A 114 -3.23 -29.19 12.69
C ASP A 114 -4.50 -28.39 12.34
N MET A 115 -4.51 -27.10 12.64
CA MET A 115 -5.65 -26.22 12.34
C MET A 115 -5.69 -25.81 10.88
N SER A 116 -6.87 -25.39 10.43
CA SER A 116 -7.09 -24.79 9.10
C SER A 116 -6.89 -23.27 9.14
N ALA A 117 -6.68 -22.69 7.97
CA ALA A 117 -6.61 -21.23 7.81
C ALA A 117 -7.89 -20.53 8.30
N GLU A 118 -9.07 -21.12 8.06
CA GLU A 118 -10.36 -20.59 8.52
C GLU A 118 -10.48 -20.49 10.02
N GLU A 119 -9.90 -21.44 10.75
CA GLU A 119 -9.89 -21.47 12.23
C GLU A 119 -8.92 -20.46 12.84
N CYS A 120 -7.92 -20.02 12.06
CA CYS A 120 -6.82 -19.17 12.51
C CYS A 120 -6.88 -17.74 11.98
N MET A 121 -7.64 -17.48 10.93
CA MET A 121 -7.66 -16.17 10.27
C MET A 121 -8.36 -15.09 11.07
N THR A 122 -7.90 -13.87 10.93
CA THR A 122 -8.68 -12.67 11.23
C THR A 122 -9.68 -12.45 10.11
N ARG A 123 -10.98 -12.52 10.45
CA ARG A 123 -12.08 -12.26 9.51
C ARG A 123 -12.23 -10.76 9.28
N ASP A 124 -12.73 -10.38 8.11
CA ASP A 124 -13.03 -8.99 7.74
C ASP A 124 -11.84 -8.04 7.97
N PRO A 125 -10.66 -8.37 7.41
CA PRO A 125 -9.46 -7.57 7.61
C PRO A 125 -9.63 -6.17 7.02
N LYS A 126 -8.84 -5.21 7.51
CA LYS A 126 -8.76 -3.89 6.90
C LYS A 126 -8.17 -4.02 5.49
N THR A 127 -8.83 -3.43 4.52
CA THR A 127 -8.45 -3.44 3.11
C THR A 127 -8.33 -2.03 2.56
N VAL A 128 -7.75 -1.89 1.39
CA VAL A 128 -7.66 -0.64 0.64
C VAL A 128 -7.98 -0.91 -0.83
N SER A 129 -8.49 0.08 -1.54
CA SER A 129 -8.65 0.01 -3.00
C SER A 129 -7.32 0.29 -3.70
N GLY A 130 -7.09 -0.35 -4.85
CA GLY A 130 -5.94 -0.06 -5.70
C GLY A 130 -5.90 1.39 -6.20
N GLU A 131 -7.07 2.02 -6.32
CA GLU A 131 -7.22 3.41 -6.76
C GLU A 131 -6.86 4.44 -5.69
N GLU A 132 -6.76 4.04 -4.43
CA GLU A 132 -6.36 4.93 -3.34
C GLU A 132 -4.91 5.35 -3.47
N PHE A 133 -4.59 6.51 -2.88
CA PHE A 133 -3.20 6.98 -2.83
C PHE A 133 -2.38 6.17 -1.82
N ALA A 134 -1.10 6.01 -2.11
CA ALA A 134 -0.14 5.37 -1.22
C ALA A 134 -0.10 6.02 0.16
N ALA A 135 -0.28 7.34 0.24
CA ALA A 135 -0.39 8.08 1.50
C ALA A 135 -1.59 7.63 2.35
N THR A 136 -2.73 7.29 1.73
CA THR A 136 -3.90 6.74 2.45
C THR A 136 -3.57 5.36 3.03
N ALA A 137 -2.93 4.49 2.24
CA ALA A 137 -2.50 3.18 2.72
C ALA A 137 -1.52 3.28 3.89
N LEU A 138 -0.55 4.20 3.81
CA LEU A 138 0.40 4.47 4.89
C LEU A 138 -0.32 4.93 6.16
N ALA A 139 -1.23 5.90 6.08
CA ALA A 139 -1.99 6.39 7.22
C ALA A 139 -2.80 5.28 7.91
N ILE A 140 -3.41 4.37 7.13
CA ILE A 140 -4.11 3.19 7.67
C ILE A 140 -3.14 2.26 8.40
N MET A 141 -1.97 2.00 7.81
CA MET A 141 -0.95 1.13 8.43
C MET A 141 -0.46 1.69 9.76
N GLU A 142 -0.20 3.01 9.82
CA GLU A 142 0.23 3.71 11.04
C GLU A 142 -0.84 3.70 12.12
N GLU A 143 -2.07 4.06 11.77
CA GLU A 143 -3.21 4.06 12.70
C GLU A 143 -3.44 2.68 13.32
N ARG A 144 -3.37 1.64 12.49
CA ARG A 144 -3.66 0.25 12.89
C ARG A 144 -2.43 -0.51 13.38
N LYS A 145 -1.24 0.08 13.29
CA LYS A 145 0.05 -0.54 13.64
C LYS A 145 0.26 -1.88 12.92
N ILE A 146 -0.04 -1.89 11.63
CA ILE A 146 0.13 -3.03 10.71
C ILE A 146 1.12 -2.67 9.60
N THR A 147 1.79 -3.66 9.05
CA THR A 147 2.83 -3.48 8.02
C THR A 147 2.37 -3.89 6.62
N SER A 148 1.17 -4.44 6.51
CA SER A 148 0.63 -4.89 5.22
C SER A 148 -0.86 -4.63 5.14
N LEU A 149 -1.34 -4.26 3.95
CA LEU A 149 -2.74 -4.13 3.62
C LEU A 149 -3.09 -4.97 2.40
N VAL A 150 -4.22 -5.66 2.50
CA VAL A 150 -4.78 -6.37 1.36
C VAL A 150 -5.52 -5.37 0.48
N VAL A 151 -5.24 -5.45 -0.82
CA VAL A 151 -5.88 -4.63 -1.84
C VAL A 151 -7.00 -5.43 -2.49
N VAL A 152 -8.21 -4.87 -2.49
CA VAL A 152 -9.41 -5.49 -3.06
C VAL A 152 -10.14 -4.53 -3.98
N ASP A 153 -10.97 -5.08 -4.86
CA ASP A 153 -11.93 -4.30 -5.64
C ASP A 153 -13.25 -4.09 -4.89
N GLY A 154 -14.23 -3.46 -5.55
CA GLY A 154 -15.56 -3.17 -4.99
C GLY A 154 -16.38 -4.42 -4.64
N GLU A 155 -16.02 -5.60 -5.16
CA GLU A 155 -16.65 -6.89 -4.89
C GLU A 155 -15.89 -7.72 -3.84
N LYS A 156 -14.90 -7.13 -3.17
CA LYS A 156 -13.98 -7.80 -2.23
C LYS A 156 -13.12 -8.89 -2.87
N LYS A 157 -12.87 -8.84 -4.18
CA LYS A 157 -11.90 -9.74 -4.85
C LYS A 157 -10.48 -9.26 -4.58
N LEU A 158 -9.61 -10.21 -4.28
CA LEU A 158 -8.20 -9.97 -4.01
C LEU A 158 -7.48 -9.47 -5.27
N GLN A 159 -6.94 -8.25 -5.22
CA GLN A 159 -6.16 -7.64 -6.28
C GLN A 159 -4.66 -7.69 -6.01
N GLY A 160 -4.28 -7.57 -4.74
CA GLY A 160 -2.88 -7.53 -4.35
C GLY A 160 -2.66 -7.36 -2.85
N ILE A 161 -1.40 -7.17 -2.47
CA ILE A 161 -0.99 -6.78 -1.13
C ILE A 161 0.05 -5.67 -1.27
N VAL A 162 -0.11 -4.60 -0.50
CA VAL A 162 0.90 -3.55 -0.34
C VAL A 162 1.55 -3.68 1.03
N HIS A 163 2.89 -3.64 1.07
CA HIS A 163 3.67 -3.73 2.29
C HIS A 163 4.31 -2.39 2.62
N LEU A 164 4.55 -2.10 3.88
CA LEU A 164 5.14 -0.84 4.34
C LEU A 164 6.48 -0.52 3.66
N HIS A 165 7.31 -1.53 3.39
CA HIS A 165 8.57 -1.34 2.65
C HIS A 165 8.38 -0.86 1.21
N ASP A 166 7.27 -1.19 0.56
CA ASP A 166 6.97 -0.68 -0.78
C ASP A 166 6.70 0.84 -0.73
N LEU A 167 6.14 1.30 0.38
CA LEU A 167 5.87 2.71 0.65
C LEU A 167 7.13 3.46 1.10
N TRP A 168 8.04 2.83 1.85
CA TRP A 168 9.32 3.45 2.25
C TRP A 168 10.22 3.76 1.05
N GLY A 169 10.25 2.90 0.05
CA GLY A 169 10.93 3.19 -1.22
C GLY A 169 10.44 4.50 -1.88
N THR A 170 9.32 5.05 -1.41
CA THR A 170 8.76 6.34 -1.83
C THR A 170 9.24 7.53 -1.00
N GLU A 171 10.14 7.35 -0.02
CA GLU A 171 10.61 8.40 0.91
C GLU A 171 9.46 9.14 1.64
N MET A 172 8.36 8.44 1.91
CA MET A 172 7.21 8.99 2.65
C MET A 172 7.38 8.89 4.17
N VAL A 173 8.40 8.17 4.64
CA VAL A 173 8.71 7.95 6.05
C VAL A 173 10.06 8.57 6.37
#